data_fcfc6324f53d18bf778362a2a347ed88
#
_entry.id   fcfc6324f53d18bf778362a2a347ed88
#
_cell.length_a   1.000
_cell.length_b   1.000
_cell.length_c   1.000
_cell.angle_alpha   90.00
_cell.angle_beta   90.00
_cell.angle_gamma   90.00
#
_symmetry.space_group_name_H-M   'P 1'
#
loop_
_entity.id
_entity.type
_entity.pdbx_description
1 polymer ?
#
loop_
_entity_poly.entity_id
_entity_poly.type
_entity_poly.pdbx_seq_one_letter_code
_entity_poly.pdbx_strand_id
1 'polypeptide(L)'
;MGKGEVWVNGESIGRYWVSFKAPSGQPSQSLYHIPQHFLKPTDNLLVLVEEIGGNPLEITVNTVSITTVCGSVNELSSPALHTQGKDPEVRLRCQRGKHISAIEFASYGNPAGDCTTFSTGSCHAALSESVVKQACIGKRGCSIPVSPARFGGDPCPGIQKSLLVVANCR
;
A
#
# COMPACT_ATOMS: atom_id res chain seq x y z
N MET A 1 12.94 -18.96 16.45
CA MET A 1 11.78 -19.79 16.10
C MET A 1 11.91 -20.19 14.65
N GLY A 2 11.71 -21.45 14.30
CA GLY A 2 11.96 -21.96 12.95
C GLY A 2 10.69 -22.19 12.14
N LYS A 3 9.77 -22.99 12.69
CA LYS A 3 8.53 -23.37 12.04
C LYS A 3 7.51 -23.80 13.10
N GLY A 4 6.25 -23.44 12.92
CA GLY A 4 5.21 -23.83 13.87
C GLY A 4 3.88 -23.16 13.60
N GLU A 5 3.10 -22.99 14.65
CA GLU A 5 1.79 -22.32 14.61
C GLU A 5 1.64 -21.34 15.78
N VAL A 6 0.86 -20.28 15.56
CA VAL A 6 0.68 -19.17 16.53
C VAL A 6 -0.80 -18.93 16.78
N TRP A 7 -1.13 -18.73 18.06
CA TRP A 7 -2.46 -18.30 18.51
C TRP A 7 -2.35 -17.02 19.35
N VAL A 8 -3.33 -16.18 19.20
CA VAL A 8 -3.53 -15.00 20.05
C VAL A 8 -4.90 -15.07 20.70
N ASN A 9 -4.95 -15.12 22.01
CA ASN A 9 -6.19 -15.25 22.80
C ASN A 9 -7.07 -16.46 22.39
N GLY A 10 -6.46 -17.54 21.91
CA GLY A 10 -7.13 -18.75 21.43
C GLY A 10 -7.48 -18.74 19.93
N GLU A 11 -7.30 -17.63 19.25
CA GLU A 11 -7.52 -17.48 17.79
C GLU A 11 -6.23 -17.77 17.03
N SER A 12 -6.27 -18.70 16.05
CA SER A 12 -5.10 -19.02 15.23
C SER A 12 -4.83 -17.87 14.25
N ILE A 13 -3.59 -17.39 14.21
CA ILE A 13 -3.09 -16.49 13.15
C ILE A 13 -2.38 -17.25 12.05
N GLY A 14 -2.31 -18.58 12.15
CA GLY A 14 -1.78 -19.47 11.16
C GLY A 14 -0.38 -20.00 11.47
N ARG A 15 0.19 -20.64 10.48
CA ARG A 15 1.52 -21.23 10.59
C ARG A 15 2.60 -20.23 10.23
N TYR A 16 3.73 -20.28 10.95
CA TYR A 16 4.95 -19.57 10.59
C TYR A 16 6.02 -20.55 10.11
N TRP A 17 6.88 -20.07 9.21
CA TRP A 17 7.99 -20.83 8.66
C TRP A 17 9.18 -19.93 8.34
N VAL A 18 9.79 -19.39 9.38
CA VAL A 18 10.92 -18.46 9.28
C VAL A 18 12.18 -19.15 8.74
N SER A 19 12.31 -20.47 8.96
CA SER A 19 13.42 -21.27 8.41
C SER A 19 13.33 -21.48 6.89
N PHE A 20 12.18 -21.21 6.27
CA PHE A 20 12.05 -21.23 4.81
C PHE A 20 12.62 -19.92 4.22
N LYS A 21 13.73 -20.07 3.50
CA LYS A 21 14.49 -18.94 2.96
C LYS A 21 14.20 -18.73 1.47
N ALA A 22 14.08 -17.47 1.08
CA ALA A 22 14.07 -17.05 -0.31
C ALA A 22 15.48 -17.24 -0.94
N PRO A 23 15.61 -17.18 -2.28
CA PRO A 23 16.92 -17.25 -2.95
C PRO A 23 17.95 -16.23 -2.46
N SER A 24 17.50 -15.11 -1.90
CA SER A 24 18.35 -14.09 -1.25
C SER A 24 18.98 -14.53 0.08
N GLY A 25 18.65 -15.72 0.59
CA GLY A 25 19.08 -16.23 1.89
C GLY A 25 18.32 -15.68 3.10
N GLN A 26 17.41 -14.75 2.88
CA GLN A 26 16.54 -14.20 3.93
C GLN A 26 15.28 -15.05 4.10
N PRO A 27 14.65 -15.07 5.29
CA PRO A 27 13.36 -15.72 5.48
C PRO A 27 12.34 -15.18 4.45
N SER A 28 11.55 -16.07 3.86
CA SER A 28 10.49 -15.67 2.93
C SER A 28 9.40 -14.84 3.63
N GLN A 29 9.21 -15.09 4.93
CA GLN A 29 8.30 -14.34 5.78
C GLN A 29 8.79 -14.39 7.23
N SER A 30 8.89 -13.24 7.88
CA SER A 30 9.28 -13.09 9.28
C SER A 30 8.27 -12.28 10.11
N LEU A 31 7.32 -11.60 9.44
CA LEU A 31 6.27 -10.82 10.06
C LEU A 31 4.91 -11.45 9.81
N TYR A 32 4.13 -11.62 10.85
CA TYR A 32 2.80 -12.22 10.82
C TYR A 32 1.79 -11.26 11.42
N HIS A 33 0.72 -10.99 10.68
CA HIS A 33 -0.30 -10.03 11.08
C HIS A 33 -1.20 -10.59 12.18
N ILE A 34 -1.37 -9.83 13.25
CA ILE A 34 -2.36 -10.11 14.29
C ILE A 34 -3.56 -9.19 14.03
N PRO A 35 -4.75 -9.73 13.70
CA PRO A 35 -5.95 -8.93 13.54
C PRO A 35 -6.31 -8.19 14.83
N GLN A 36 -6.63 -6.91 14.72
CA GLN A 36 -6.94 -6.08 15.90
C GLN A 36 -8.09 -6.62 16.75
N HIS A 37 -9.07 -7.29 16.13
CA HIS A 37 -10.22 -7.86 16.85
C HIS A 37 -9.89 -9.11 17.66
N PHE A 38 -8.70 -9.72 17.49
CA PHE A 38 -8.19 -10.78 18.37
C PHE A 38 -7.60 -10.22 19.66
N LEU A 39 -7.30 -8.91 19.71
CA LEU A 39 -6.64 -8.29 20.82
C LEU A 39 -7.64 -7.75 21.86
N LYS A 40 -7.33 -7.97 23.13
CA LYS A 40 -7.97 -7.36 24.28
C LYS A 40 -7.23 -6.08 24.67
N PRO A 41 -7.85 -5.17 25.44
CA PRO A 41 -7.14 -3.98 25.94
C PRO A 41 -5.92 -4.31 26.80
N THR A 42 -5.96 -5.41 27.56
CA THR A 42 -4.88 -5.91 28.43
C THR A 42 -4.86 -7.43 28.43
N ASP A 43 -3.80 -8.03 28.96
CA ASP A 43 -3.67 -9.46 29.26
C ASP A 43 -3.87 -10.35 28.03
N ASN A 44 -3.21 -9.98 26.92
CA ASN A 44 -3.22 -10.77 25.72
C ASN A 44 -2.29 -11.97 25.88
N LEU A 45 -2.79 -13.15 25.56
CA LEU A 45 -2.04 -14.40 25.56
C LEU A 45 -1.55 -14.74 24.16
N LEU A 46 -0.23 -14.86 23.99
CA LEU A 46 0.42 -15.37 22.78
C LEU A 46 0.90 -16.79 23.04
N VAL A 47 0.44 -17.72 22.24
CA VAL A 47 0.84 -19.14 22.31
C VAL A 47 1.50 -19.52 20.99
N LEU A 48 2.67 -20.14 21.08
CA LEU A 48 3.39 -20.69 19.94
C LEU A 48 3.67 -22.18 20.16
N VAL A 49 3.44 -22.96 19.12
CA VAL A 49 3.94 -24.35 19.03
C VAL A 49 5.10 -24.34 18.04
N GLU A 50 6.27 -24.73 18.50
CA GLU A 50 7.50 -24.76 17.71
C GLU A 50 7.84 -26.22 17.32
N GLU A 51 8.08 -26.47 16.03
CA GLU A 51 8.34 -27.80 15.49
C GLU A 51 9.84 -28.11 15.27
N ILE A 52 10.67 -27.09 15.11
CA ILE A 52 12.08 -27.24 14.72
C ILE A 52 13.02 -26.81 15.84
N GLY A 53 12.61 -25.78 16.58
CA GLY A 53 13.43 -25.16 17.61
C GLY A 53 13.79 -23.71 17.28
N GLY A 54 14.17 -22.95 18.32
CA GLY A 54 14.52 -21.54 18.23
C GLY A 54 14.51 -20.88 19.60
N ASN A 55 14.82 -19.58 19.61
CA ASN A 55 14.85 -18.81 20.84
C ASN A 55 13.55 -18.00 20.99
N PRO A 56 12.68 -18.31 21.96
CA PRO A 56 11.43 -17.55 22.15
C PRO A 56 11.66 -16.11 22.61
N LEU A 57 12.82 -15.78 23.17
CA LEU A 57 13.15 -14.40 23.57
C LEU A 57 13.41 -13.46 22.39
N GLU A 58 13.54 -13.99 21.19
CA GLU A 58 13.67 -13.18 19.96
C GLU A 58 12.32 -12.85 19.31
N ILE A 59 11.22 -13.28 19.91
CA ILE A 59 9.87 -12.94 19.41
C ILE A 59 9.56 -11.49 19.82
N THR A 60 9.18 -10.68 18.85
CA THR A 60 8.75 -9.30 19.08
C THR A 60 7.32 -9.08 18.60
N VAL A 61 6.58 -8.26 19.31
CA VAL A 61 5.25 -7.79 18.89
C VAL A 61 5.33 -6.27 18.69
N ASN A 62 5.02 -5.83 17.48
CA ASN A 62 5.12 -4.44 17.10
C ASN A 62 3.80 -3.91 16.56
N THR A 63 3.49 -2.66 16.85
CA THR A 63 2.42 -1.93 16.19
C THR A 63 2.93 -1.36 14.86
N VAL A 64 2.19 -1.61 13.78
CA VAL A 64 2.51 -1.04 12.47
C VAL A 64 1.63 0.19 12.23
N SER A 65 2.25 1.31 11.98
CA SER A 65 1.57 2.54 11.58
C SER A 65 1.80 2.77 10.09
N ILE A 66 0.72 2.79 9.31
CA ILE A 66 0.80 3.17 7.90
C ILE A 66 1.01 4.69 7.84
N THR A 67 2.17 5.09 7.35
CA THR A 67 2.56 6.49 7.16
C THR A 67 2.55 6.91 5.70
N THR A 68 2.52 5.95 4.78
CA THR A 68 2.49 6.18 3.34
C THR A 68 1.34 5.40 2.71
N VAL A 69 0.62 6.03 1.81
CA VAL A 69 -0.42 5.41 0.97
C VAL A 69 -0.07 5.65 -0.48
N CYS A 70 -0.35 4.66 -1.32
CA CYS A 70 -0.01 4.70 -2.72
C CYS A 70 -1.13 4.10 -3.57
N GLY A 71 -1.25 4.59 -4.79
CA GLY A 71 -2.15 4.05 -5.79
C GLY A 71 -1.62 4.26 -7.19
N SER A 72 -1.78 3.24 -8.04
CA SER A 72 -1.47 3.30 -9.45
C SER A 72 -2.65 2.79 -10.26
N VAL A 73 -3.10 3.56 -11.25
CA VAL A 73 -4.22 3.20 -12.12
C VAL A 73 -3.88 3.62 -13.56
N ASN A 74 -4.08 2.67 -14.47
CA ASN A 74 -3.96 2.90 -15.88
C ASN A 74 -5.30 3.38 -16.47
N GLU A 75 -5.29 4.31 -17.41
CA GLU A 75 -6.50 4.83 -18.05
C GLU A 75 -7.36 3.78 -18.75
N LEU A 76 -6.77 2.64 -19.18
CA LEU A 76 -7.46 1.52 -19.81
C LEU A 76 -7.82 0.37 -18.85
N SER A 77 -7.56 0.51 -17.55
CA SER A 77 -7.64 -0.61 -16.58
C SER A 77 -9.04 -1.19 -16.39
N SER A 78 -10.09 -0.57 -16.93
CA SER A 78 -11.44 -1.09 -16.76
C SER A 78 -12.35 -0.77 -17.96
N PRO A 79 -12.35 -1.62 -19.01
CA PRO A 79 -13.28 -1.48 -20.14
C PRO A 79 -14.76 -1.39 -19.70
N ALA A 80 -15.13 -2.07 -18.61
CA ALA A 80 -16.48 -2.03 -18.06
C ALA A 80 -16.85 -0.67 -17.42
N LEU A 81 -15.88 0.12 -16.96
CA LEU A 81 -16.11 1.46 -16.42
C LEU A 81 -16.32 2.49 -17.54
N HIS A 82 -15.66 2.34 -18.68
CA HIS A 82 -15.88 3.20 -19.86
C HIS A 82 -17.30 3.06 -20.42
N THR A 83 -17.91 1.87 -20.35
CA THR A 83 -19.32 1.67 -20.76
C THR A 83 -20.31 2.35 -19.84
N GLN A 84 -19.90 2.74 -18.60
CA GLN A 84 -20.72 3.49 -17.65
C GLN A 84 -20.39 4.99 -17.61
N GLY A 85 -19.53 5.49 -18.49
CA GLY A 85 -19.14 6.91 -18.54
C GLY A 85 -18.36 7.40 -17.32
N LYS A 86 -17.69 6.50 -16.59
CA LYS A 86 -16.82 6.85 -15.45
C LYS A 86 -15.36 6.63 -15.80
N ASP A 87 -14.56 7.66 -15.60
CA ASP A 87 -13.11 7.53 -15.68
C ASP A 87 -12.58 6.59 -14.58
N PRO A 88 -11.52 5.80 -14.86
CA PRO A 88 -10.76 5.13 -13.83
C PRO A 88 -10.26 6.15 -12.81
N GLU A 89 -10.12 5.77 -11.56
CA GLU A 89 -9.67 6.70 -10.52
C GLU A 89 -8.66 6.07 -9.56
N VAL A 90 -7.66 6.86 -9.16
CA VAL A 90 -6.79 6.51 -8.04
C VAL A 90 -7.50 6.91 -6.76
N ARG A 91 -7.65 5.95 -5.84
CA ARG A 91 -8.22 6.17 -4.51
C ARG A 91 -7.16 5.99 -3.44
N LEU A 92 -6.92 7.03 -2.66
CA LEU A 92 -6.02 7.00 -1.51
C LEU A 92 -6.82 7.18 -0.23
N ARG A 93 -6.40 6.48 0.83
CA ARG A 93 -7.06 6.61 2.14
C ARG A 93 -6.09 6.32 3.27
N CYS A 94 -5.93 7.28 4.17
CA CYS A 94 -5.19 7.14 5.42
C CYS A 94 -5.99 6.33 6.46
N GLN A 95 -5.28 5.78 7.44
CA GLN A 95 -5.88 5.14 8.61
C GLN A 95 -6.80 6.11 9.36
N ARG A 96 -7.66 5.55 10.21
CA ARG A 96 -8.57 6.35 11.05
C ARG A 96 -7.76 7.30 11.94
N GLY A 97 -8.17 8.56 12.00
CA GLY A 97 -7.48 9.59 12.76
C GLY A 97 -6.32 10.28 12.05
N LYS A 98 -5.95 9.83 10.83
CA LYS A 98 -4.89 10.42 10.02
C LYS A 98 -5.45 11.08 8.76
N HIS A 99 -4.70 12.02 8.19
CA HIS A 99 -5.00 12.70 6.93
C HIS A 99 -3.76 12.75 6.03
N ILE A 100 -3.98 12.96 4.76
CA ILE A 100 -2.91 13.12 3.77
C ILE A 100 -2.24 14.46 4.02
N SER A 101 -0.99 14.43 4.45
CA SER A 101 -0.21 15.60 4.87
C SER A 101 0.73 16.11 3.78
N ALA A 102 1.20 15.20 2.91
CA ALA A 102 2.08 15.55 1.81
C ALA A 102 1.89 14.59 0.63
N ILE A 103 2.13 15.07 -0.57
CA ILE A 103 2.29 14.26 -1.77
C ILE A 103 3.79 14.10 -1.98
N GLU A 104 4.27 12.89 -1.91
CA GLU A 104 5.67 12.54 -2.12
C GLU A 104 5.98 12.39 -3.60
N PHE A 105 5.04 11.80 -4.34
CA PHE A 105 5.12 11.63 -5.78
C PHE A 105 3.74 11.64 -6.43
N ALA A 106 3.63 12.27 -7.59
CA ALA A 106 2.46 12.18 -8.44
C ALA A 106 2.87 12.37 -9.90
N SER A 107 2.55 11.41 -10.74
CA SER A 107 2.82 11.50 -12.18
C SER A 107 1.68 10.88 -12.98
N TYR A 108 1.08 11.68 -13.84
CA TYR A 108 0.19 11.27 -14.91
C TYR A 108 0.97 11.24 -16.22
N GLY A 109 1.02 10.08 -16.87
CA GLY A 109 1.83 9.81 -18.04
C GLY A 109 2.23 8.35 -18.09
N ASN A 110 3.53 8.07 -18.23
CA ASN A 110 4.08 6.72 -18.13
C ASN A 110 5.08 6.56 -16.95
N PRO A 111 4.63 6.84 -15.72
CA PRO A 111 5.52 6.66 -14.56
C PRO A 111 6.06 5.23 -14.52
N ALA A 112 7.31 5.09 -14.12
CA ALA A 112 7.97 3.82 -13.91
C ALA A 112 8.12 3.53 -12.43
N GLY A 113 8.16 2.21 -12.10
CA GLY A 113 8.32 1.73 -10.72
C GLY A 113 6.99 1.42 -10.02
N ASP A 114 7.05 1.45 -8.70
CA ASP A 114 5.96 1.07 -7.81
C ASP A 114 5.84 2.05 -6.62
N CYS A 115 5.18 1.61 -5.54
CA CYS A 115 4.98 2.43 -4.33
C CYS A 115 6.26 2.67 -3.51
N THR A 116 7.36 2.01 -3.82
CA THR A 116 8.63 2.10 -3.09
C THR A 116 9.74 2.74 -3.93
N THR A 117 9.70 2.50 -5.24
CA THR A 117 10.64 3.05 -6.21
C THR A 117 9.86 3.63 -7.37
N PHE A 118 9.96 4.92 -7.60
CA PHE A 118 9.14 5.61 -8.60
C PHE A 118 9.93 6.70 -9.34
N SER A 119 9.55 6.91 -10.61
CA SER A 119 10.06 8.00 -11.44
C SER A 119 8.99 8.44 -12.45
N THR A 120 9.14 9.63 -13.01
CA THR A 120 8.18 10.21 -13.95
C THR A 120 8.12 9.50 -15.31
N GLY A 121 9.14 8.72 -15.64
CA GLY A 121 9.26 8.15 -16.99
C GLY A 121 9.57 9.21 -18.04
N SER A 122 9.35 8.86 -19.33
CA SER A 122 9.59 9.76 -20.46
C SER A 122 8.38 10.65 -20.78
N CYS A 123 7.21 10.32 -20.24
CA CYS A 123 5.94 11.04 -20.40
C CYS A 123 5.39 11.44 -19.05
N HIS A 124 5.22 12.76 -18.84
CA HIS A 124 4.76 13.30 -17.57
C HIS A 124 3.99 14.61 -17.77
N ALA A 125 2.79 14.69 -17.20
CA ALA A 125 2.01 15.94 -17.18
C ALA A 125 2.50 16.85 -16.05
N ALA A 126 2.93 18.06 -16.39
CA ALA A 126 3.48 19.01 -15.41
C ALA A 126 2.51 19.40 -14.28
N LEU A 127 1.21 19.29 -14.51
CA LEU A 127 0.18 19.59 -13.49
C LEU A 127 -0.09 18.43 -12.52
N SER A 128 0.55 17.28 -12.68
CA SER A 128 0.26 16.06 -11.89
C SER A 128 0.26 16.32 -10.40
N GLU A 129 1.33 16.92 -9.89
CA GLU A 129 1.48 17.15 -8.46
C GLU A 129 0.46 18.16 -7.91
N SER A 130 0.23 19.27 -8.63
CA SER A 130 -0.71 20.31 -8.21
C SER A 130 -2.16 19.80 -8.16
N VAL A 131 -2.57 19.03 -9.16
CA VAL A 131 -3.91 18.40 -9.23
C VAL A 131 -4.12 17.44 -8.07
N VAL A 132 -3.13 16.59 -7.79
CA VAL A 132 -3.22 15.62 -6.68
C VAL A 132 -3.18 16.32 -5.33
N LYS A 133 -2.33 17.32 -5.13
CA LYS A 133 -2.29 18.12 -3.90
C LYS A 133 -3.66 18.77 -3.61
N GLN A 134 -4.26 19.42 -4.60
CA GLN A 134 -5.57 20.06 -4.46
C GLN A 134 -6.67 19.05 -4.13
N ALA A 135 -6.61 17.85 -4.70
CA ALA A 135 -7.61 16.81 -4.46
C ALA A 135 -7.51 16.16 -3.08
N CYS A 136 -6.28 16.03 -2.52
CA CYS A 136 -5.99 15.09 -1.44
C CYS A 136 -5.50 15.72 -0.13
N ILE A 137 -4.73 16.81 -0.17
CA ILE A 137 -4.12 17.40 1.04
C ILE A 137 -5.18 17.77 2.07
N GLY A 138 -4.92 17.44 3.33
CA GLY A 138 -5.79 17.71 4.47
C GLY A 138 -6.98 16.73 4.61
N LYS A 139 -7.20 15.84 3.65
CA LYS A 139 -8.30 14.88 3.67
C LYS A 139 -7.85 13.52 4.19
N ARG A 140 -8.75 12.78 4.82
CA ARG A 140 -8.53 11.38 5.20
C ARG A 140 -8.41 10.47 3.97
N GLY A 141 -9.12 10.80 2.91
CA GLY A 141 -9.06 10.07 1.64
C GLY A 141 -9.49 10.94 0.48
N CYS A 142 -9.03 10.61 -0.69
CA CYS A 142 -9.33 11.30 -1.93
C CYS A 142 -9.49 10.31 -3.09
N SER A 143 -10.16 10.77 -4.13
CA SER A 143 -10.31 10.09 -5.41
C SER A 143 -9.89 11.04 -6.51
N ILE A 144 -9.03 10.56 -7.41
CA ILE A 144 -8.47 11.34 -8.52
C ILE A 144 -8.81 10.61 -9.82
N PRO A 145 -9.72 11.17 -10.67
CA PRO A 145 -9.99 10.61 -11.99
C PRO A 145 -8.74 10.62 -12.87
N VAL A 146 -8.52 9.52 -13.58
CA VAL A 146 -7.37 9.33 -14.48
C VAL A 146 -7.83 9.62 -15.91
N SER A 147 -7.81 10.90 -16.29
CA SER A 147 -8.16 11.34 -17.63
C SER A 147 -7.34 12.56 -18.05
N PRO A 148 -7.05 12.74 -19.37
CA PRO A 148 -6.27 13.87 -19.89
C PRO A 148 -6.85 15.22 -19.46
N ALA A 149 -8.16 15.37 -19.49
CA ALA A 149 -8.84 16.61 -19.15
C ALA A 149 -8.51 17.10 -17.72
N ARG A 150 -8.26 16.17 -16.80
CA ARG A 150 -7.93 16.48 -15.40
C ARG A 150 -6.52 17.03 -15.23
N PHE A 151 -5.59 16.64 -16.12
CA PHE A 151 -4.16 16.97 -16.00
C PHE A 151 -3.69 18.01 -17.04
N GLY A 152 -4.61 18.77 -17.62
CA GLY A 152 -4.29 19.85 -18.57
C GLY A 152 -4.12 19.41 -20.01
N GLY A 153 -4.58 18.20 -20.36
CA GLY A 153 -4.51 17.63 -21.70
C GLY A 153 -3.70 16.34 -21.74
N ASP A 154 -3.55 15.79 -22.94
CA ASP A 154 -2.73 14.60 -23.18
C ASP A 154 -1.24 15.00 -23.24
N PRO A 155 -0.41 14.60 -22.26
CA PRO A 155 1.00 14.98 -22.27
C PRO A 155 1.81 14.33 -23.39
N CYS A 156 1.35 13.17 -23.91
CA CYS A 156 2.09 12.39 -24.91
C CYS A 156 1.10 11.57 -25.74
N PRO A 157 0.60 12.11 -26.85
CA PRO A 157 -0.33 11.40 -27.73
C PRO A 157 0.23 10.04 -28.19
N GLY A 158 -0.62 9.01 -28.18
CA GLY A 158 -0.25 7.65 -28.59
C GLY A 158 0.43 6.81 -27.53
N ILE A 159 0.82 7.38 -26.39
CA ILE A 159 1.34 6.63 -25.24
C ILE A 159 0.19 6.35 -24.26
N GLN A 160 0.06 5.10 -23.80
CA GLN A 160 -0.89 4.73 -22.76
C GLN A 160 -0.49 5.40 -21.43
N LYS A 161 -1.45 6.09 -20.80
CA LYS A 161 -1.21 6.81 -19.55
C LYS A 161 -1.66 6.01 -18.34
N SER A 162 -0.95 6.26 -17.26
CA SER A 162 -1.33 5.86 -15.91
C SER A 162 -1.08 7.02 -14.94
N LEU A 163 -1.77 6.98 -13.82
CA LEU A 163 -1.50 7.88 -12.70
C LEU A 163 -0.90 7.05 -11.56
N LEU A 164 0.30 7.39 -11.15
CA LEU A 164 0.94 6.87 -9.93
C LEU A 164 1.02 7.99 -8.91
N VAL A 165 0.54 7.73 -7.70
CA VAL A 165 0.56 8.67 -6.59
C VAL A 165 1.09 7.99 -5.34
N VAL A 166 2.04 8.65 -4.67
CA VAL A 166 2.56 8.28 -3.33
C VAL A 166 2.34 9.46 -2.40
N ALA A 167 1.70 9.22 -1.28
CA ALA A 167 1.32 10.26 -0.34
C ALA A 167 1.56 9.86 1.11
N ASN A 168 1.91 10.83 1.94
CA ASN A 168 2.18 10.63 3.35
C ASN A 168 0.95 10.96 4.21
N CYS A 169 0.69 10.11 5.20
CA CYS A 169 -0.39 10.22 6.17
C CYS A 169 0.15 10.63 7.56
N ARG A 170 -0.45 11.63 8.16
CA ARG A 170 -0.10 12.11 9.49
C ARG A 170 -1.31 12.18 10.40
#